data_08aecd75ceb2ff14dc6d9d3d96459db2
#
_entry.id   08aecd75ceb2ff14dc6d9d3d96459db2
#
_cell.length_a   1.000
_cell.length_b   1.000
_cell.length_c   1.000
_cell.angle_alpha   90.00
_cell.angle_beta   90.00
_cell.angle_gamma   90.00
#
_symmetry.space_group_name_H-M   'P 1'
#
loop_
_entity.id
_entity.type
_entity.pdbx_description
1 polymer ?
#
loop_
_entity_poly.entity_id
_entity_poly.type
_entity_poly.pdbx_seq_one_letter_code
_entity_poly.pdbx_strand_id
1 'polypeptide(L)'
;MSLSAEEYREHLATTSVRAGFAFSDSEVVLPQDHEVNVAPMRLHYLDWGNKHLPPILFLHGGALTAHTWDLVCLALRDEYHCIALDQRGHGDSDWAHDADYSIGAQLADTKGFVDKLGLDKFILVGMSLGAINSLAFAVAHPERLSHLVIIDAGPEMRRPGSSRIRDFVNDVQDAVTVESIIEKALKFNPRRDPTILRRSLMHNLRQQPDGSWKWKYDRRRFQRLDQEAHRAERAKLADGLQRITCPALVVRGGESDVFHEEDGIRLAQRLPHGKFVTVPRAGHTVQGDNPKDLVAELRRFLAGDN
;
A
#
# COMPACT_ATOMS: atom_id res chain seq x y z
N MET A 1 14.90 -14.37 10.27
CA MET A 1 15.99 -13.41 10.03
C MET A 1 15.49 -12.41 9.02
N SER A 2 15.65 -11.13 9.27
CA SER A 2 15.50 -10.09 8.25
C SER A 2 16.66 -10.26 7.23
N LEU A 3 16.44 -9.84 5.98
CA LEU A 3 17.51 -9.77 4.98
C LEU A 3 18.64 -8.89 5.54
N SER A 4 19.90 -9.26 5.28
CA SER A 4 21.01 -8.34 5.49
C SER A 4 20.90 -7.14 4.55
N ALA A 5 21.56 -6.02 4.87
CA ALA A 5 21.56 -4.85 4.01
C ALA A 5 22.11 -5.15 2.60
N GLU A 6 23.10 -6.05 2.49
CA GLU A 6 23.66 -6.48 1.22
C GLU A 6 22.66 -7.30 0.41
N GLU A 7 22.02 -8.30 1.02
CA GLU A 7 20.97 -9.11 0.39
C GLU A 7 19.78 -8.24 -0.05
N TYR A 8 19.40 -7.26 0.76
CA TYR A 8 18.31 -6.35 0.40
C TYR A 8 18.68 -5.45 -0.78
N ARG A 9 19.91 -4.91 -0.81
CA ARG A 9 20.41 -4.10 -1.93
C ARG A 9 20.45 -4.92 -3.23
N GLU A 10 21.01 -6.12 -3.20
CA GLU A 10 21.04 -7.03 -4.36
C GLU A 10 19.62 -7.37 -4.83
N HIS A 11 18.72 -7.59 -3.88
CA HIS A 11 17.32 -7.80 -4.15
C HIS A 11 16.72 -6.62 -4.91
N LEU A 12 16.91 -5.42 -4.40
CA LEU A 12 16.32 -4.21 -4.96
C LEU A 12 16.88 -3.94 -6.37
N ALA A 13 18.19 -4.13 -6.56
CA ALA A 13 18.84 -4.02 -7.87
C ALA A 13 18.26 -5.03 -8.88
N THR A 14 18.21 -6.30 -8.50
CA THR A 14 17.68 -7.37 -9.39
C THR A 14 16.21 -7.13 -9.74
N THR A 15 15.37 -6.77 -8.77
CA THR A 15 13.94 -6.56 -9.00
C THR A 15 13.67 -5.30 -9.81
N SER A 16 14.49 -4.24 -9.64
CA SER A 16 14.35 -3.01 -10.43
C SER A 16 14.60 -3.26 -11.91
N VAL A 17 15.63 -4.01 -12.27
CA VAL A 17 15.91 -4.38 -13.68
C VAL A 17 14.75 -5.20 -14.26
N ARG A 18 14.24 -6.19 -13.52
CA ARG A 18 13.08 -7.00 -13.95
C ARG A 18 11.80 -6.18 -14.12
N ALA A 19 11.63 -5.15 -13.30
CA ALA A 19 10.53 -4.21 -13.41
C ALA A 19 10.72 -3.16 -14.52
N GLY A 20 11.85 -3.21 -15.24
CA GLY A 20 12.16 -2.33 -16.37
C GLY A 20 12.77 -0.98 -15.98
N PHE A 21 13.26 -0.83 -14.76
CA PHE A 21 14.09 0.31 -14.35
C PHE A 21 15.56 0.07 -14.74
N ALA A 22 16.29 1.16 -14.95
CA ALA A 22 17.73 1.13 -15.30
C ALA A 22 18.53 1.96 -14.29
N PHE A 23 18.43 1.60 -13.02
CA PHE A 23 19.25 2.23 -11.97
C PHE A 23 20.70 1.75 -12.04
N SER A 24 21.64 2.67 -11.87
CA SER A 24 23.05 2.35 -11.58
C SER A 24 23.20 1.81 -10.15
N ASP A 25 24.30 1.15 -9.85
CA ASP A 25 24.57 0.63 -8.49
C ASP A 25 24.52 1.72 -7.42
N SER A 26 24.94 2.95 -7.74
CA SER A 26 24.90 4.09 -6.83
C SER A 26 23.50 4.66 -6.59
N GLU A 27 22.57 4.43 -7.50
CA GLU A 27 21.18 4.86 -7.37
C GLU A 27 20.34 3.86 -6.56
N VAL A 28 20.80 2.61 -6.43
CA VAL A 28 20.14 1.61 -5.58
C VAL A 28 20.49 1.87 -4.12
N VAL A 29 19.67 2.66 -3.46
CA VAL A 29 19.79 2.98 -2.02
C VAL A 29 18.70 2.29 -1.24
N LEU A 30 19.01 1.97 0.02
CA LEU A 30 18.06 1.35 0.94
C LEU A 30 17.34 2.44 1.76
N PRO A 31 16.07 2.22 2.14
CA PRO A 31 15.39 3.09 3.08
C PRO A 31 15.98 2.93 4.49
N GLN A 32 15.68 3.88 5.35
CA GLN A 32 15.93 3.77 6.78
C GLN A 32 14.67 3.29 7.49
N ASP A 33 14.83 2.30 8.37
CA ASP A 33 13.75 1.83 9.25
C ASP A 33 13.59 2.78 10.42
N HIS A 34 12.37 3.20 10.68
CA HIS A 34 12.02 4.09 11.78
C HIS A 34 10.78 3.63 12.51
N GLU A 35 10.67 4.04 13.76
CA GLU A 35 9.48 3.83 14.59
C GLU A 35 8.99 5.15 15.18
N VAL A 36 7.67 5.28 15.32
CA VAL A 36 7.03 6.43 15.96
C VAL A 36 5.88 5.97 16.86
N ASN A 37 5.78 6.57 18.05
CA ASN A 37 4.68 6.27 18.96
C ASN A 37 3.51 7.22 18.67
N VAL A 38 2.43 6.62 18.19
CA VAL A 38 1.10 7.23 18.02
C VAL A 38 0.15 6.48 18.94
N ALA A 39 0.04 6.95 20.18
CA ALA A 39 -0.66 6.21 21.24
C ALA A 39 -2.08 5.77 20.81
N PRO A 40 -2.45 4.51 21.06
CA PRO A 40 -1.70 3.48 21.79
C PRO A 40 -0.74 2.63 20.94
N MET A 41 -0.50 2.98 19.67
CA MET A 41 0.26 2.20 18.70
C MET A 41 1.70 2.68 18.58
N ARG A 42 2.65 1.76 18.44
CA ARG A 42 3.96 2.00 17.86
C ARG A 42 3.86 1.64 16.37
N LEU A 43 4.15 2.60 15.52
CA LEU A 43 4.10 2.44 14.07
C LEU A 43 5.51 2.43 13.49
N HIS A 44 5.76 1.47 12.60
CA HIS A 44 6.99 1.34 11.83
C HIS A 44 6.80 1.97 10.45
N TYR A 45 7.85 2.59 9.92
CA TYR A 45 7.85 3.13 8.56
C TYR A 45 9.23 3.12 7.93
N LEU A 46 9.27 3.14 6.62
CA LEU A 46 10.46 3.26 5.80
C LEU A 46 10.60 4.71 5.32
N ASP A 47 11.74 5.33 5.59
CA ASP A 47 12.11 6.68 5.13
C ASP A 47 13.18 6.55 4.02
N TRP A 48 12.86 7.01 2.82
CA TRP A 48 13.75 6.94 1.65
C TRP A 48 14.67 8.15 1.51
N GLY A 49 14.75 9.00 2.53
CA GLY A 49 15.62 10.16 2.59
C GLY A 49 15.08 11.39 1.86
N ASN A 50 15.98 12.35 1.61
CA ASN A 50 15.68 13.60 0.89
C ASN A 50 14.56 14.44 1.54
N LYS A 51 14.61 14.59 2.87
CA LYS A 51 13.60 15.29 3.70
C LYS A 51 13.30 16.74 3.31
N HIS A 52 14.13 17.35 2.47
CA HIS A 52 13.93 18.70 1.95
C HIS A 52 12.98 18.78 0.75
N LEU A 53 12.64 17.62 0.16
CA LEU A 53 11.74 17.49 -0.97
C LEU A 53 10.27 17.38 -0.52
N PRO A 54 9.29 17.63 -1.43
CA PRO A 54 7.87 17.47 -1.11
C PRO A 54 7.55 16.05 -0.61
N PRO A 55 6.87 15.89 0.54
CA PRO A 55 6.63 14.58 1.12
C PRO A 55 5.51 13.80 0.43
N ILE A 56 5.75 12.52 0.20
CA ILE A 56 4.75 11.52 -0.19
C ILE A 56 4.65 10.46 0.90
N LEU A 57 3.44 10.23 1.40
CA LEU A 57 3.11 9.12 2.29
C LEU A 57 2.43 8.00 1.51
N PHE A 58 2.97 6.79 1.59
CA PHE A 58 2.45 5.59 0.97
C PHE A 58 1.79 4.66 2.00
N LEU A 59 0.53 4.25 1.73
CA LEU A 59 -0.24 3.30 2.53
C LEU A 59 -0.48 2.01 1.73
N HIS A 60 -0.01 0.88 2.25
CA HIS A 60 -0.06 -0.42 1.58
C HIS A 60 -1.46 -1.08 1.64
N GLY A 61 -1.67 -2.14 0.85
CA GLY A 61 -2.86 -2.99 0.87
C GLY A 61 -2.88 -3.97 2.05
N GLY A 62 -4.04 -4.58 2.31
CA GLY A 62 -4.18 -5.59 3.34
C GLY A 62 -3.23 -6.78 3.12
N ALA A 63 -2.65 -7.30 4.21
CA ALA A 63 -1.65 -8.37 4.24
C ALA A 63 -0.32 -8.05 3.54
N LEU A 64 -0.09 -6.77 3.17
CA LEU A 64 1.20 -6.27 2.68
C LEU A 64 1.93 -5.48 3.78
N THR A 65 3.11 -4.97 3.44
CA THR A 65 3.94 -4.11 4.29
C THR A 65 4.42 -2.88 3.52
N ALA A 66 5.10 -1.95 4.19
CA ALA A 66 5.72 -0.77 3.58
C ALA A 66 6.63 -1.13 2.40
N HIS A 67 7.30 -2.28 2.45
CA HIS A 67 8.18 -2.78 1.39
C HIS A 67 7.49 -3.06 0.03
N THR A 68 6.16 -3.09 -0.02
CA THR A 68 5.45 -3.16 -1.32
C THR A 68 5.72 -1.94 -2.21
N TRP A 69 6.19 -0.84 -1.60
CA TRP A 69 6.48 0.42 -2.27
C TRP A 69 7.95 0.63 -2.66
N ASP A 70 8.83 -0.33 -2.34
CA ASP A 70 10.29 -0.18 -2.50
C ASP A 70 10.70 0.33 -3.88
N LEU A 71 10.21 -0.28 -4.96
CA LEU A 71 10.55 0.12 -6.33
C LEU A 71 9.97 1.48 -6.72
N VAL A 72 8.78 1.80 -6.23
CA VAL A 72 8.13 3.09 -6.48
C VAL A 72 8.86 4.20 -5.72
N CYS A 73 9.18 3.97 -4.45
CA CYS A 73 9.91 4.93 -3.63
C CYS A 73 11.34 5.14 -4.16
N LEU A 74 12.05 4.06 -4.53
CA LEU A 74 13.38 4.16 -5.12
C LEU A 74 13.36 5.03 -6.40
N ALA A 75 12.33 4.87 -7.23
CA ALA A 75 12.20 5.61 -8.47
C ALA A 75 11.83 7.10 -8.27
N LEU A 76 11.12 7.42 -7.18
CA LEU A 76 10.62 8.78 -6.92
C LEU A 76 11.46 9.58 -5.90
N ARG A 77 12.37 8.93 -5.16
CA ARG A 77 13.07 9.54 -4.02
C ARG A 77 13.92 10.78 -4.36
N ASP A 78 14.35 10.93 -5.60
CA ASP A 78 15.15 12.08 -6.00
C ASP A 78 14.29 13.32 -6.37
N GLU A 79 12.96 13.13 -6.44
CA GLU A 79 11.96 14.17 -6.70
C GLU A 79 11.10 14.46 -5.46
N TYR A 80 10.98 13.48 -4.56
CA TYR A 80 10.08 13.51 -3.39
C TYR A 80 10.72 12.88 -2.17
N HIS A 81 10.34 13.37 -0.97
CA HIS A 81 10.59 12.65 0.29
C HIS A 81 9.58 11.51 0.43
N CYS A 82 9.99 10.30 0.04
CA CYS A 82 9.12 9.13 0.07
C CYS A 82 9.12 8.47 1.45
N ILE A 83 7.93 8.28 2.03
CA ILE A 83 7.71 7.64 3.33
C ILE A 83 6.69 6.52 3.13
N ALA A 84 7.00 5.29 3.51
CA ALA A 84 6.08 4.16 3.43
C ALA A 84 5.76 3.63 4.82
N LEU A 85 4.47 3.66 5.21
CA LEU A 85 4.00 3.29 6.54
C LEU A 85 3.57 1.82 6.58
N ASP A 86 4.05 1.08 7.57
CA ASP A 86 3.40 -0.15 8.00
C ASP A 86 2.15 0.22 8.83
N GLN A 87 0.96 0.01 8.26
CA GLN A 87 -0.29 0.34 8.93
C GLN A 87 -0.53 -0.59 10.11
N ARG A 88 -1.34 -0.19 11.12
CA ARG A 88 -1.66 -1.03 12.28
C ARG A 88 -1.95 -2.46 11.90
N GLY A 89 -1.40 -3.42 12.65
CA GLY A 89 -1.58 -4.84 12.43
C GLY A 89 -0.83 -5.42 11.25
N HIS A 90 0.11 -4.67 10.66
CA HIS A 90 0.92 -5.12 9.52
C HIS A 90 2.40 -4.79 9.72
N GLY A 91 3.24 -5.55 9.04
CA GLY A 91 4.68 -5.33 9.01
C GLY A 91 5.30 -5.39 10.40
N ASP A 92 6.09 -4.38 10.71
CA ASP A 92 6.75 -4.24 12.00
C ASP A 92 6.06 -3.22 12.94
N SER A 93 4.87 -2.71 12.53
CA SER A 93 3.96 -1.97 13.41
C SER A 93 3.22 -2.87 14.39
N ASP A 94 2.77 -2.29 15.50
CA ASP A 94 2.02 -3.00 16.53
C ASP A 94 0.69 -3.56 16.00
N TRP A 95 0.29 -4.67 16.60
CA TRP A 95 -1.05 -5.23 16.45
C TRP A 95 -1.98 -4.61 17.48
N ALA A 96 -3.17 -4.16 17.04
CA ALA A 96 -4.14 -3.58 17.96
C ALA A 96 -4.52 -4.58 19.06
N HIS A 97 -4.38 -4.17 20.32
CA HIS A 97 -4.64 -5.06 21.47
C HIS A 97 -6.09 -5.53 21.49
N ASP A 98 -7.02 -4.63 21.19
CA ASP A 98 -8.47 -4.85 21.11
C ASP A 98 -8.93 -5.40 19.75
N ALA A 99 -8.00 -5.56 18.81
CA ALA A 99 -8.27 -5.92 17.41
C ALA A 99 -9.19 -4.91 16.68
N ASP A 100 -9.16 -3.63 17.07
CA ASP A 100 -9.83 -2.57 16.33
C ASP A 100 -9.04 -2.20 15.06
N TYR A 101 -9.60 -2.59 13.93
CA TYR A 101 -9.12 -2.33 12.56
C TYR A 101 -10.15 -1.55 11.74
N SER A 102 -11.04 -0.80 12.40
CA SER A 102 -12.01 0.08 11.78
C SER A 102 -11.34 1.18 10.95
N ILE A 103 -12.09 1.78 10.02
CA ILE A 103 -11.62 2.93 9.24
C ILE A 103 -11.29 4.09 10.18
N GLY A 104 -12.08 4.29 11.25
CA GLY A 104 -11.84 5.33 12.24
C GLY A 104 -10.51 5.16 12.98
N ALA A 105 -10.18 3.94 13.40
CA ALA A 105 -8.90 3.64 14.06
C ALA A 105 -7.69 3.83 13.12
N GLN A 106 -7.80 3.41 11.86
CA GLN A 106 -6.78 3.63 10.83
C GLN A 106 -6.58 5.13 10.52
N LEU A 107 -7.67 5.89 10.47
CA LEU A 107 -7.63 7.34 10.30
C LEU A 107 -6.89 8.03 11.47
N ALA A 108 -7.18 7.62 12.71
CA ALA A 108 -6.53 8.17 13.89
C ALA A 108 -5.02 7.91 13.87
N ASP A 109 -4.59 6.69 13.48
CA ASP A 109 -3.17 6.37 13.32
C ASP A 109 -2.51 7.23 12.26
N THR A 110 -3.11 7.31 11.06
CA THR A 110 -2.55 8.08 9.96
C THR A 110 -2.41 9.55 10.35
N LYS A 111 -3.43 10.11 11.02
CA LYS A 111 -3.38 11.50 11.51
C LYS A 111 -2.28 11.69 12.55
N GLY A 112 -2.22 10.85 13.58
CA GLY A 112 -1.18 10.92 14.60
C GLY A 112 0.22 10.74 14.00
N PHE A 113 0.37 9.86 13.00
CA PHE A 113 1.63 9.65 12.29
C PHE A 113 2.11 10.92 11.57
N VAL A 114 1.27 11.53 10.73
CA VAL A 114 1.66 12.73 9.98
C VAL A 114 1.90 13.93 10.90
N ASP A 115 1.17 14.04 12.02
CA ASP A 115 1.40 15.08 13.02
C ASP A 115 2.75 14.89 13.73
N LYS A 116 3.11 13.66 14.09
CA LYS A 116 4.41 13.34 14.72
C LYS A 116 5.60 13.60 13.82
N LEU A 117 5.43 13.39 12.50
CA LEU A 117 6.47 13.67 11.50
C LEU A 117 6.48 15.14 11.04
N GLY A 118 5.53 15.96 11.47
CA GLY A 118 5.42 17.37 11.06
C GLY A 118 5.08 17.55 9.59
N LEU A 119 4.31 16.61 9.00
CA LEU A 119 3.89 16.69 7.60
C LEU A 119 2.66 17.58 7.47
N ASP A 120 2.83 18.88 7.35
CA ASP A 120 1.73 19.85 7.31
C ASP A 120 0.91 19.70 6.01
N LYS A 121 1.58 19.60 4.87
CA LYS A 121 0.95 19.36 3.57
C LYS A 121 1.75 18.34 2.77
N PHE A 122 1.09 17.28 2.33
CA PHE A 122 1.76 16.15 1.70
C PHE A 122 0.91 15.49 0.60
N ILE A 123 1.54 14.64 -0.19
CA ILE A 123 0.90 13.76 -1.16
C ILE A 123 0.57 12.44 -0.45
N LEU A 124 -0.67 11.96 -0.59
CA LEU A 124 -1.10 10.70 0.01
C LEU A 124 -1.42 9.68 -1.09
N VAL A 125 -0.72 8.54 -1.04
CA VAL A 125 -0.89 7.45 -2.00
C VAL A 125 -1.31 6.19 -1.25
N GLY A 126 -2.44 5.61 -1.61
CA GLY A 126 -2.92 4.39 -0.97
C GLY A 126 -3.37 3.33 -1.97
N MET A 127 -3.08 2.07 -1.66
CA MET A 127 -3.50 0.91 -2.45
C MET A 127 -4.45 0.02 -1.64
N SER A 128 -5.58 -0.38 -2.23
CA SER A 128 -6.53 -1.33 -1.61
C SER A 128 -7.01 -0.87 -0.23
N LEU A 129 -6.58 -1.54 0.86
CA LEU A 129 -6.80 -1.07 2.23
C LEU A 129 -6.32 0.35 2.42
N GLY A 130 -5.05 0.62 2.00
CA GLY A 130 -4.47 1.95 2.08
C GLY A 130 -5.24 2.98 1.27
N ALA A 131 -5.88 2.61 0.16
CA ALA A 131 -6.74 3.51 -0.62
C ALA A 131 -7.98 3.93 0.17
N ILE A 132 -8.63 3.00 0.88
CA ILE A 132 -9.78 3.31 1.75
C ILE A 132 -9.36 4.22 2.91
N ASN A 133 -8.20 3.94 3.52
CA ASN A 133 -7.66 4.76 4.61
C ASN A 133 -7.24 6.15 4.11
N SER A 134 -6.67 6.25 2.90
CA SER A 134 -6.34 7.53 2.25
C SER A 134 -7.58 8.36 1.95
N LEU A 135 -8.66 7.74 1.46
CA LEU A 135 -9.94 8.42 1.26
C LEU A 135 -10.53 8.91 2.59
N ALA A 136 -10.45 8.09 3.65
CA ALA A 136 -10.93 8.50 4.98
C ALA A 136 -10.15 9.71 5.51
N PHE A 137 -8.83 9.71 5.34
CA PHE A 137 -7.98 10.84 5.71
C PHE A 137 -8.33 12.09 4.88
N ALA A 138 -8.47 11.94 3.56
CA ALA A 138 -8.77 13.05 2.65
C ALA A 138 -10.15 13.68 2.93
N VAL A 139 -11.16 12.88 3.30
CA VAL A 139 -12.48 13.39 3.70
C VAL A 139 -12.43 14.12 5.04
N ALA A 140 -11.64 13.63 5.99
CA ALA A 140 -11.53 14.21 7.34
C ALA A 140 -10.62 15.45 7.40
N HIS A 141 -9.55 15.47 6.59
CA HIS A 141 -8.48 16.47 6.62
C HIS A 141 -8.06 16.91 5.20
N PRO A 142 -9.00 17.41 4.37
CA PRO A 142 -8.73 17.76 2.97
C PRO A 142 -7.65 18.85 2.83
N GLU A 143 -7.52 19.75 3.80
CA GLU A 143 -6.55 20.83 3.83
C GLU A 143 -5.09 20.35 3.94
N ARG A 144 -4.88 19.13 4.46
CA ARG A 144 -3.55 18.53 4.67
C ARG A 144 -2.96 17.93 3.39
N LEU A 145 -3.76 17.76 2.35
CA LEU A 145 -3.31 17.10 1.12
C LEU A 145 -3.02 18.09 0.01
N SER A 146 -1.86 17.94 -0.63
CA SER A 146 -1.56 18.57 -1.91
C SER A 146 -2.13 17.76 -3.08
N HIS A 147 -2.03 16.41 -3.01
CA HIS A 147 -2.57 15.47 -3.99
C HIS A 147 -3.00 14.18 -3.30
N LEU A 148 -3.93 13.47 -3.93
CA LEU A 148 -4.40 12.16 -3.47
C LEU A 148 -4.30 11.15 -4.62
N VAL A 149 -3.75 9.95 -4.34
CA VAL A 149 -3.73 8.85 -5.30
C VAL A 149 -4.38 7.61 -4.68
N ILE A 150 -5.38 7.08 -5.36
CA ILE A 150 -6.21 5.95 -4.94
C ILE A 150 -5.97 4.80 -5.91
N ILE A 151 -5.35 3.71 -5.43
CA ILE A 151 -4.95 2.60 -6.30
C ILE A 151 -5.82 1.39 -6.02
N ASP A 152 -6.54 0.98 -7.05
CA ASP A 152 -7.28 -0.26 -7.22
C ASP A 152 -8.27 -0.58 -6.09
N ALA A 153 -8.94 0.45 -5.59
CA ALA A 153 -10.04 0.33 -4.62
C ALA A 153 -10.92 1.59 -4.60
N GLY A 154 -12.10 1.46 -3.99
CA GLY A 154 -13.03 2.55 -3.76
C GLY A 154 -14.06 2.19 -2.70
N PRO A 155 -14.83 3.15 -2.19
CA PRO A 155 -15.81 2.91 -1.14
C PRO A 155 -16.98 2.02 -1.61
N GLU A 156 -17.25 1.95 -2.91
CA GLU A 156 -18.38 1.21 -3.52
C GLU A 156 -17.94 0.00 -4.35
N MET A 157 -16.86 -0.69 -3.95
CA MET A 157 -16.37 -1.88 -4.67
C MET A 157 -17.39 -3.02 -4.70
N ARG A 158 -17.55 -3.66 -5.86
CA ARG A 158 -18.27 -4.92 -6.02
C ARG A 158 -17.48 -6.08 -5.43
N ARG A 159 -18.15 -7.04 -4.77
CA ARG A 159 -17.53 -8.03 -3.89
C ARG A 159 -16.79 -9.25 -4.49
N PRO A 160 -16.88 -9.66 -5.76
CA PRO A 160 -16.36 -10.97 -6.17
C PRO A 160 -14.84 -11.13 -5.97
N GLY A 161 -14.03 -10.11 -6.28
CA GLY A 161 -12.57 -10.19 -6.18
C GLY A 161 -12.03 -10.17 -4.75
N SER A 162 -12.71 -9.49 -3.81
CA SER A 162 -12.27 -9.40 -2.42
C SER A 162 -12.41 -10.73 -1.64
N SER A 163 -13.31 -11.63 -2.05
CA SER A 163 -13.42 -12.97 -1.45
C SER A 163 -12.21 -13.83 -1.80
N ARG A 164 -11.75 -13.80 -3.04
CA ARG A 164 -10.56 -14.56 -3.49
C ARG A 164 -9.29 -14.16 -2.74
N ILE A 165 -9.09 -12.85 -2.52
CA ILE A 165 -7.95 -12.36 -1.72
C ILE A 165 -8.04 -12.88 -0.29
N ARG A 166 -9.22 -12.81 0.33
CA ARG A 166 -9.43 -13.31 1.69
C ARG A 166 -9.22 -14.83 1.76
N ASP A 167 -9.72 -15.58 0.79
CA ASP A 167 -9.58 -17.03 0.72
C ASP A 167 -8.11 -17.41 0.53
N PHE A 168 -7.36 -16.69 -0.33
CA PHE A 168 -5.91 -16.86 -0.47
C PHE A 168 -5.18 -16.57 0.84
N VAL A 169 -5.46 -15.43 1.47
CA VAL A 169 -4.85 -15.04 2.76
C VAL A 169 -5.15 -16.09 3.84
N ASN A 170 -6.34 -16.70 3.83
CA ASN A 170 -6.70 -17.77 4.75
C ASN A 170 -6.03 -19.11 4.40
N ASP A 171 -5.92 -19.48 3.13
CA ASP A 171 -5.33 -20.75 2.67
C ASP A 171 -3.82 -20.84 2.91
N VAL A 172 -3.11 -19.70 2.87
CA VAL A 172 -1.65 -19.66 3.05
C VAL A 172 -1.22 -19.82 4.53
N GLN A 173 -2.16 -19.91 5.45
CA GLN A 173 -1.91 -19.88 6.90
C GLN A 173 -1.19 -21.12 7.45
N ASP A 174 -1.38 -22.27 6.82
CA ASP A 174 -0.82 -23.54 7.26
C ASP A 174 0.47 -23.90 6.52
N ALA A 175 1.03 -22.94 5.77
CA ALA A 175 2.26 -23.14 5.04
C ALA A 175 3.47 -23.05 5.98
N VAL A 176 4.14 -24.17 6.19
CA VAL A 176 5.28 -24.30 7.11
C VAL A 176 6.57 -23.75 6.48
N THR A 177 6.64 -23.64 5.15
CA THR A 177 7.83 -23.20 4.41
C THR A 177 7.53 -22.04 3.48
N VAL A 178 8.55 -21.22 3.20
CA VAL A 178 8.46 -20.13 2.23
C VAL A 178 8.10 -20.65 0.84
N GLU A 179 8.63 -21.81 0.45
CA GLU A 179 8.36 -22.47 -0.82
C GLU A 179 6.87 -22.79 -1.00
N SER A 180 6.24 -23.34 0.04
CA SER A 180 4.79 -23.64 -0.01
C SER A 180 3.94 -22.38 -0.11
N ILE A 181 4.39 -21.25 0.48
CA ILE A 181 3.73 -19.95 0.33
C ILE A 181 3.87 -19.42 -1.10
N ILE A 182 5.06 -19.54 -1.69
CA ILE A 182 5.34 -19.13 -3.08
C ILE A 182 4.47 -19.92 -4.06
N GLU A 183 4.40 -21.25 -3.92
CA GLU A 183 3.56 -22.09 -4.77
C GLU A 183 2.09 -21.67 -4.74
N LYS A 184 1.55 -21.41 -3.55
CA LYS A 184 0.18 -20.95 -3.38
C LYS A 184 -0.02 -19.54 -3.99
N ALA A 185 0.94 -18.63 -3.77
CA ALA A 185 0.90 -17.29 -4.32
C ALA A 185 1.00 -17.27 -5.85
N LEU A 186 1.79 -18.17 -6.45
CA LEU A 186 1.85 -18.34 -7.93
C LEU A 186 0.57 -18.96 -8.49
N LYS A 187 -0.10 -19.87 -7.77
CA LYS A 187 -1.43 -20.36 -8.17
C LYS A 187 -2.47 -19.24 -8.13
N PHE A 188 -2.38 -18.34 -7.16
CA PHE A 188 -3.27 -17.19 -7.07
C PHE A 188 -3.00 -16.15 -8.18
N ASN A 189 -1.73 -15.83 -8.44
CA ASN A 189 -1.31 -14.93 -9.53
C ASN A 189 -0.12 -15.54 -10.30
N PRO A 190 -0.38 -16.36 -11.36
CA PRO A 190 0.65 -17.07 -12.09
C PRO A 190 1.54 -16.19 -12.98
N ARG A 191 1.22 -14.90 -13.08
CA ARG A 191 1.98 -13.92 -13.88
C ARG A 191 3.19 -13.36 -13.15
N ARG A 192 3.25 -13.49 -11.82
CA ARG A 192 4.37 -12.97 -11.04
C ARG A 192 5.64 -13.76 -11.27
N ASP A 193 6.75 -13.03 -11.44
CA ASP A 193 8.07 -13.65 -11.43
C ASP A 193 8.33 -14.27 -10.04
N PRO A 194 8.66 -15.59 -9.98
CA PRO A 194 8.85 -16.29 -8.72
C PRO A 194 9.96 -15.69 -7.84
N THR A 195 11.00 -15.11 -8.46
CA THR A 195 12.11 -14.48 -7.74
C THR A 195 11.67 -13.19 -7.07
N ILE A 196 10.92 -12.35 -7.80
CA ILE A 196 10.35 -11.11 -7.25
C ILE A 196 9.36 -11.45 -6.14
N LEU A 197 8.50 -12.44 -6.36
CA LEU A 197 7.51 -12.89 -5.39
C LEU A 197 8.17 -13.41 -4.10
N ARG A 198 9.18 -14.30 -4.22
CA ARG A 198 9.91 -14.84 -3.08
C ARG A 198 10.45 -13.72 -2.19
N ARG A 199 11.09 -12.75 -2.80
CA ARG A 199 11.70 -11.63 -2.09
C ARG A 199 10.67 -10.71 -1.44
N SER A 200 9.57 -10.39 -2.15
CA SER A 200 8.45 -9.64 -1.56
C SER A 200 7.89 -10.35 -0.32
N LEU A 201 7.75 -11.68 -0.38
CA LEU A 201 7.26 -12.48 0.74
C LEU A 201 8.19 -12.46 1.95
N MET A 202 9.51 -12.37 1.75
CA MET A 202 10.46 -12.29 2.88
C MET A 202 10.21 -11.05 3.76
N HIS A 203 9.74 -9.95 3.20
CA HIS A 203 9.35 -8.76 3.97
C HIS A 203 8.00 -8.93 4.67
N ASN A 204 7.12 -9.78 4.13
CA ASN A 204 5.78 -10.03 4.68
C ASN A 204 5.75 -11.15 5.73
N LEU A 205 6.86 -11.87 5.91
CA LEU A 205 6.97 -13.03 6.78
C LEU A 205 7.99 -12.79 7.90
N ARG A 206 7.73 -13.41 9.06
CA ARG A 206 8.67 -13.45 10.18
C ARG A 206 8.95 -14.91 10.54
N GLN A 207 10.24 -15.26 10.60
CA GLN A 207 10.64 -16.58 11.09
C GLN A 207 10.47 -16.65 12.60
N GLN A 208 9.86 -17.74 13.07
CA GLN A 208 9.65 -18.01 14.47
C GLN A 208 10.87 -18.75 15.06
N PRO A 209 11.04 -18.81 16.39
CA PRO A 209 12.14 -19.54 17.03
C PRO A 209 12.17 -21.03 16.70
N ASP A 210 11.02 -21.63 16.37
CA ASP A 210 10.90 -23.04 15.95
C ASP A 210 11.23 -23.27 14.47
N GLY A 211 11.65 -22.22 13.75
CA GLY A 211 11.98 -22.25 12.32
C GLY A 211 10.79 -22.08 11.38
N SER A 212 9.57 -22.09 11.88
CA SER A 212 8.35 -21.86 11.09
C SER A 212 8.24 -20.39 10.65
N TRP A 213 7.44 -20.13 9.61
CA TRP A 213 7.20 -18.79 9.11
C TRP A 213 5.78 -18.32 9.39
N LYS A 214 5.62 -17.10 9.85
CA LYS A 214 4.33 -16.45 10.07
C LYS A 214 4.25 -15.13 9.34
N TRP A 215 3.05 -14.81 8.90
CA TRP A 215 2.78 -13.51 8.30
C TRP A 215 2.92 -12.38 9.32
N LYS A 216 3.48 -11.25 8.87
CA LYS A 216 3.55 -10.00 9.63
C LYS A 216 2.24 -9.22 9.55
N TYR A 217 1.08 -9.87 9.62
CA TYR A 217 -0.21 -9.17 9.76
C TYR A 217 -1.14 -9.87 10.76
N ASP A 218 -1.95 -9.07 11.44
CA ASP A 218 -2.89 -9.57 12.45
C ASP A 218 -4.15 -10.12 11.78
N ARG A 219 -4.32 -11.43 11.88
CA ARG A 219 -5.44 -12.17 11.30
C ARG A 219 -6.78 -11.87 11.94
N ARG A 220 -6.79 -11.38 13.19
CA ARG A 220 -8.02 -10.99 13.91
C ARG A 220 -8.81 -9.95 13.15
N ARG A 221 -8.14 -9.13 12.31
CA ARG A 221 -8.78 -8.19 11.39
C ARG A 221 -9.83 -8.85 10.49
N PHE A 222 -9.53 -10.02 9.92
CA PHE A 222 -10.45 -10.72 9.02
C PHE A 222 -11.51 -11.53 9.77
N GLN A 223 -11.21 -11.96 10.99
CA GLN A 223 -12.08 -12.79 11.82
C GLN A 223 -13.14 -11.98 12.57
N ARG A 224 -12.80 -10.75 12.97
CA ARG A 224 -13.65 -9.87 13.79
C ARG A 224 -14.29 -8.72 13.01
N LEU A 225 -14.17 -8.70 11.69
CA LEU A 225 -14.76 -7.64 10.89
C LEU A 225 -16.29 -7.71 10.97
N ASP A 226 -16.89 -6.77 11.69
CA ASP A 226 -18.32 -6.50 11.58
C ASP A 226 -18.62 -5.95 10.19
N GLN A 227 -19.19 -6.81 9.35
CA GLN A 227 -19.46 -6.48 7.95
C GLN A 227 -20.48 -5.36 7.78
N GLU A 228 -21.43 -5.24 8.70
CA GLU A 228 -22.45 -4.19 8.66
C GLU A 228 -21.85 -2.85 9.05
N ALA A 229 -21.14 -2.78 10.18
CA ALA A 229 -20.42 -1.59 10.62
C ALA A 229 -19.43 -1.12 9.55
N HIS A 230 -18.64 -2.03 8.99
CA HIS A 230 -17.67 -1.68 7.93
C HIS A 230 -18.36 -1.17 6.65
N ARG A 231 -19.53 -1.74 6.29
CA ARG A 231 -20.33 -1.23 5.16
C ARG A 231 -20.87 0.17 5.44
N ALA A 232 -21.34 0.42 6.66
CA ALA A 232 -21.81 1.74 7.07
C ALA A 232 -20.69 2.78 7.06
N GLU A 233 -19.50 2.44 7.54
CA GLU A 233 -18.32 3.32 7.45
C GLU A 233 -17.96 3.66 5.99
N ARG A 234 -17.99 2.67 5.10
CA ARG A 234 -17.72 2.89 3.66
C ARG A 234 -18.79 3.73 2.98
N ALA A 235 -20.05 3.58 3.35
CA ALA A 235 -21.12 4.42 2.84
C ALA A 235 -20.93 5.88 3.26
N LYS A 236 -20.62 6.14 4.54
CA LYS A 236 -20.27 7.50 5.02
C LYS A 236 -19.06 8.09 4.29
N LEU A 237 -18.07 7.26 3.99
CA LEU A 237 -16.92 7.68 3.21
C LEU A 237 -17.31 8.07 1.78
N ALA A 238 -18.19 7.28 1.13
CA ALA A 238 -18.72 7.59 -0.18
C ALA A 238 -19.49 8.91 -0.21
N ASP A 239 -20.26 9.22 0.83
CA ASP A 239 -20.99 10.48 0.95
C ASP A 239 -20.07 11.69 1.16
N GLY A 240 -18.89 11.47 1.73
CA GLY A 240 -17.90 12.53 2.02
C GLY A 240 -16.98 12.92 0.85
N LEU A 241 -16.99 12.22 -0.29
CA LEU A 241 -16.04 12.41 -1.38
C LEU A 241 -15.96 13.85 -1.92
N GLN A 242 -17.08 14.59 -1.91
CA GLN A 242 -17.12 16.00 -2.35
C GLN A 242 -16.30 16.96 -1.47
N ARG A 243 -15.86 16.53 -0.28
CA ARG A 243 -15.00 17.33 0.60
C ARG A 243 -13.54 17.29 0.18
N ILE A 244 -13.15 16.38 -0.71
CA ILE A 244 -11.77 16.21 -1.18
C ILE A 244 -11.48 17.25 -2.26
N THR A 245 -10.83 18.35 -1.88
CA THR A 245 -10.61 19.52 -2.74
C THR A 245 -9.24 19.51 -3.45
N CYS A 246 -8.33 18.62 -3.07
CA CYS A 246 -7.06 18.47 -3.78
C CYS A 246 -7.24 17.69 -5.09
N PRO A 247 -6.33 17.85 -6.09
CA PRO A 247 -6.28 16.95 -7.23
C PRO A 247 -6.20 15.48 -6.79
N ALA A 248 -6.98 14.61 -7.43
CA ALA A 248 -7.08 13.20 -7.07
C ALA A 248 -6.95 12.30 -8.30
N LEU A 249 -6.09 11.28 -8.22
CA LEU A 249 -5.89 10.28 -9.26
C LEU A 249 -6.45 8.93 -8.79
N VAL A 250 -7.37 8.36 -9.55
CA VAL A 250 -7.84 6.99 -9.38
C VAL A 250 -7.10 6.10 -10.38
N VAL A 251 -6.35 5.15 -9.86
CA VAL A 251 -5.54 4.21 -10.64
C VAL A 251 -6.15 2.82 -10.57
N ARG A 252 -6.29 2.16 -11.71
CA ARG A 252 -6.74 0.77 -11.82
C ARG A 252 -5.64 -0.10 -12.44
N GLY A 253 -5.47 -1.33 -11.94
CA GLY A 253 -4.72 -2.35 -12.66
C GLY A 253 -5.54 -2.86 -13.85
N GLY A 254 -4.97 -2.82 -15.07
CA GLY A 254 -5.68 -3.18 -16.30
C GLY A 254 -6.26 -4.59 -16.29
N GLU A 255 -5.70 -5.47 -15.48
CA GLU A 255 -6.10 -6.87 -15.32
C GLU A 255 -6.66 -7.17 -13.91
N SER A 256 -7.01 -6.12 -13.16
CA SER A 256 -7.62 -6.29 -11.83
C SER A 256 -9.02 -6.88 -11.94
N ASP A 257 -9.27 -7.92 -11.16
CA ASP A 257 -10.58 -8.55 -10.95
C ASP A 257 -11.26 -8.07 -9.66
N VAL A 258 -10.64 -7.12 -8.95
CA VAL A 258 -11.10 -6.57 -7.66
C VAL A 258 -11.78 -5.22 -7.85
N PHE A 259 -11.24 -4.38 -8.73
CA PHE A 259 -11.72 -3.03 -9.01
C PHE A 259 -11.96 -2.87 -10.50
N HIS A 260 -13.23 -2.73 -10.89
CA HIS A 260 -13.63 -2.64 -12.29
C HIS A 260 -13.47 -1.23 -12.84
N GLU A 261 -13.33 -1.12 -14.15
CA GLU A 261 -13.11 0.15 -14.84
C GLU A 261 -14.25 1.15 -14.56
N GLU A 262 -15.48 0.67 -14.61
CA GLU A 262 -16.67 1.50 -14.33
C GLU A 262 -16.68 2.02 -12.89
N ASP A 263 -16.17 1.24 -11.93
CA ASP A 263 -16.08 1.67 -10.52
C ASP A 263 -15.01 2.77 -10.37
N GLY A 264 -13.88 2.66 -11.10
CA GLY A 264 -12.82 3.66 -11.14
C GLY A 264 -13.27 4.97 -11.78
N ILE A 265 -13.91 4.91 -12.93
CA ILE A 265 -14.48 6.07 -13.63
C ILE A 265 -15.51 6.76 -12.73
N ARG A 266 -16.44 5.99 -12.14
CA ARG A 266 -17.47 6.52 -11.24
C ARG A 266 -16.85 7.20 -10.01
N LEU A 267 -15.82 6.61 -9.41
CA LEU A 267 -15.12 7.22 -8.28
C LEU A 267 -14.46 8.54 -8.68
N ALA A 268 -13.75 8.57 -9.80
CA ALA A 268 -13.11 9.79 -10.31
C ALA A 268 -14.13 10.89 -10.59
N GLN A 269 -15.29 10.57 -11.18
CA GLN A 269 -16.38 11.53 -11.45
C GLN A 269 -17.01 12.11 -10.17
N ARG A 270 -16.95 11.36 -9.05
CA ARG A 270 -17.47 11.83 -7.76
C ARG A 270 -16.50 12.71 -6.98
N LEU A 271 -15.21 12.73 -7.37
CA LEU A 271 -14.20 13.59 -6.79
C LEU A 271 -14.17 14.93 -7.53
N PRO A 272 -14.17 16.09 -6.84
CA PRO A 272 -14.19 17.43 -7.49
C PRO A 272 -13.11 17.64 -8.54
N HIS A 273 -11.91 17.08 -8.30
CA HIS A 273 -10.76 17.15 -9.20
C HIS A 273 -10.21 15.75 -9.49
N GLY A 274 -11.10 14.80 -9.77
CA GLY A 274 -10.76 13.40 -9.98
C GLY A 274 -10.34 13.11 -11.43
N LYS A 275 -9.23 12.41 -11.59
CA LYS A 275 -8.77 11.81 -12.86
C LYS A 275 -8.76 10.28 -12.72
N PHE A 276 -8.91 9.57 -13.83
CA PHE A 276 -8.86 8.11 -13.87
C PHE A 276 -7.83 7.64 -14.88
N VAL A 277 -7.01 6.64 -14.49
CA VAL A 277 -6.05 5.99 -15.39
C VAL A 277 -6.03 4.48 -15.15
N THR A 278 -5.67 3.72 -16.19
CA THR A 278 -5.46 2.28 -16.14
C THR A 278 -3.99 1.97 -16.41
N VAL A 279 -3.34 1.28 -15.46
CA VAL A 279 -1.97 0.78 -15.63
C VAL A 279 -2.05 -0.60 -16.30
N PRO A 280 -1.53 -0.76 -17.52
CA PRO A 280 -1.61 -2.01 -18.25
C PRO A 280 -0.77 -3.13 -17.60
N ARG A 281 -1.07 -4.38 -17.89
CA ARG A 281 -0.34 -5.56 -17.38
C ARG A 281 -0.18 -5.58 -15.85
N ALA A 282 -1.13 -5.03 -15.12
CA ALA A 282 -1.17 -5.02 -13.67
C ALA A 282 -2.51 -5.57 -13.18
N GLY A 283 -2.46 -6.46 -12.21
CA GLY A 283 -3.62 -6.90 -11.44
C GLY A 283 -3.91 -5.96 -10.26
N HIS A 284 -4.51 -6.50 -9.19
CA HIS A 284 -4.84 -5.74 -8.00
C HIS A 284 -3.63 -5.06 -7.32
N THR A 285 -2.46 -5.68 -7.36
CA THR A 285 -1.23 -5.15 -6.73
C THR A 285 -0.41 -4.35 -7.76
N VAL A 286 -0.95 -3.21 -8.21
CA VAL A 286 -0.40 -2.42 -9.32
C VAL A 286 1.08 -2.07 -9.11
N GLN A 287 1.46 -1.62 -7.90
CA GLN A 287 2.84 -1.27 -7.54
C GLN A 287 3.81 -2.47 -7.53
N GLY A 288 3.28 -3.68 -7.44
CA GLY A 288 4.08 -4.91 -7.49
C GLY A 288 4.12 -5.55 -8.87
N ASP A 289 3.09 -5.35 -9.67
CA ASP A 289 2.95 -5.99 -10.99
C ASP A 289 3.55 -5.13 -12.11
N ASN A 290 3.35 -3.80 -12.05
CA ASN A 290 3.91 -2.86 -13.03
C ASN A 290 4.29 -1.52 -12.39
N PRO A 291 5.32 -1.49 -11.53
CA PRO A 291 5.76 -0.27 -10.83
C PRO A 291 6.25 0.81 -11.79
N LYS A 292 6.84 0.44 -12.94
CA LYS A 292 7.38 1.40 -13.92
C LYS A 292 6.29 2.28 -14.53
N ASP A 293 5.22 1.66 -15.03
CA ASP A 293 4.12 2.42 -15.61
C ASP A 293 3.35 3.18 -14.52
N LEU A 294 3.22 2.62 -13.31
CA LEU A 294 2.67 3.36 -12.16
C LEU A 294 3.47 4.62 -11.85
N VAL A 295 4.80 4.53 -11.78
CA VAL A 295 5.69 5.69 -11.54
C VAL A 295 5.52 6.73 -12.65
N ALA A 296 5.40 6.32 -13.90
CA ALA A 296 5.17 7.24 -15.02
C ALA A 296 3.84 8.00 -14.88
N GLU A 297 2.76 7.31 -14.47
CA GLU A 297 1.47 7.96 -14.22
C GLU A 297 1.50 8.89 -13.01
N LEU A 298 2.20 8.49 -11.92
CA LEU A 298 2.39 9.36 -10.76
C LEU A 298 3.14 10.64 -11.13
N ARG A 299 4.26 10.54 -11.87
CA ARG A 299 5.03 11.71 -12.34
C ARG A 299 4.19 12.66 -13.19
N ARG A 300 3.45 12.12 -14.17
CA ARG A 300 2.57 12.91 -15.04
C ARG A 300 1.50 13.64 -14.22
N PHE A 301 0.86 12.95 -13.31
CA PHE A 301 -0.19 13.53 -12.47
C PHE A 301 0.35 14.61 -11.53
N LEU A 302 1.49 14.36 -10.88
CA LEU A 302 2.10 15.27 -9.90
C LEU A 302 2.74 16.51 -10.57
N ALA A 303 3.19 16.39 -11.83
CA ALA A 303 3.66 17.53 -12.63
C ALA A 303 2.51 18.43 -13.12
N GLY A 304 1.26 18.01 -12.96
CA GLY A 304 0.08 18.74 -13.46
C GLY A 304 -0.19 18.55 -14.95
N ASP A 305 0.50 17.61 -15.60
CA ASP A 305 0.29 17.28 -17.01
C ASP A 305 -1.07 16.61 -17.19
N ASN A 306 -1.85 17.10 -18.18
CA ASN A 306 -3.21 16.62 -18.49
C ASN A 306 -3.21 15.38 -19.38
#